data_404f1137647b61532487bceb3117fd6e
#
_entry.id   404f1137647b61532487bceb3117fd6e
#
_cell.length_a   1.000
_cell.length_b   1.000
_cell.length_c   1.000
_cell.angle_alpha   90.00
_cell.angle_beta   90.00
_cell.angle_gamma   90.00
#
_symmetry.space_group_name_H-M   'P 1'
#
loop_
_entity.id
_entity.type
_entity.pdbx_description
1 polymer ?
#
loop_
_entity_poly.entity_id
_entity_poly.type
_entity_poly.pdbx_seq_one_letter_code
_entity_poly.pdbx_strand_id
1 'polypeptide(L)'
;MLRSVMALLIFFFIAASCSEDSTDLPPVEERVKEAVSGLRTDLTAPANGWRLEYQPTEESGTFLILMKFTPDGNVNIKSDVPDNNGEFFDHTISYRIDNALGLELILETYGVFHYLFELDQATFGGEFEFLFKKKEGDGLIFESISDTSNPTQLVFTPAGANDENEFARVITENLGKFNLDNPQIFGTINPTQQVILTDKNISIFWTIDLTKRNLTAEFAGIGTTKDEVLANSRITLNHFTKYTLSNGQLVLENPLSFNFNGQSNNISALTLSDFSLTGPDLCASGVNNTEPKYSGQTSGLGTVSLVNSLLSNRGVEFTKTVYTVNALFIFDDQRNSLQETGSIAQKLPGTSGFVFFYGVQLNDPTIPIYSVGFIMDDGEIYVREYQPTTTAVNLVKISLLDQYYYSATPPAGTELALKEITDEIFAGGEFYAFDLPQNGIKVYRLYNPCNKYEFFLIPN
;
A
#
# COMPACT_ATOMS: atom_id res chain seq x y z
N MET A 1 -17.80 85.98 -14.64
CA MET A 1 -16.93 85.71 -13.49
C MET A 1 -17.28 84.44 -12.68
N LEU A 2 -18.54 84.10 -12.49
CA LEU A 2 -18.92 82.93 -11.68
C LEU A 2 -18.52 81.58 -12.25
N ARG A 3 -18.53 81.44 -13.61
CA ARG A 3 -18.11 80.20 -14.28
C ARG A 3 -16.62 79.92 -14.22
N SER A 4 -15.77 80.94 -14.21
CA SER A 4 -14.32 80.77 -14.12
C SER A 4 -13.85 80.44 -12.69
N VAL A 5 -14.54 80.91 -11.65
CA VAL A 5 -14.25 80.60 -10.24
C VAL A 5 -14.64 79.14 -9.93
N MET A 6 -15.76 78.65 -10.51
CA MET A 6 -16.21 77.27 -10.33
C MET A 6 -15.26 76.26 -11.01
N ALA A 7 -14.68 76.58 -12.18
CA ALA A 7 -13.70 75.74 -12.85
C ALA A 7 -12.36 75.69 -12.06
N LEU A 8 -11.95 76.77 -11.44
CA LEU A 8 -10.74 76.85 -10.62
C LEU A 8 -10.87 76.04 -9.32
N LEU A 9 -12.05 76.06 -8.70
CA LEU A 9 -12.37 75.26 -7.50
C LEU A 9 -12.40 73.77 -7.77
N ILE A 10 -12.91 73.31 -8.95
CA ILE A 10 -12.90 71.92 -9.34
C ILE A 10 -11.45 71.43 -9.63
N PHE A 11 -10.58 72.27 -10.20
CA PHE A 11 -9.19 71.93 -10.43
C PHE A 11 -8.38 71.80 -9.11
N PHE A 12 -8.73 72.56 -8.08
CA PHE A 12 -8.09 72.48 -6.75
C PHE A 12 -8.51 71.21 -5.98
N PHE A 13 -9.73 70.72 -6.19
CA PHE A 13 -10.19 69.50 -5.55
C PHE A 13 -9.59 68.23 -6.19
N ILE A 14 -9.25 68.26 -7.47
CA ILE A 14 -8.59 67.13 -8.17
C ILE A 14 -7.10 67.08 -7.79
N ALA A 15 -6.46 68.19 -7.49
CA ALA A 15 -5.04 68.21 -7.05
C ALA A 15 -4.84 67.80 -5.58
N ALA A 16 -5.87 67.82 -4.76
CA ALA A 16 -5.79 67.41 -3.34
C ALA A 16 -6.15 65.91 -3.09
N SER A 17 -6.48 65.14 -4.18
CA SER A 17 -6.90 63.76 -4.08
C SER A 17 -5.76 62.74 -4.25
N CYS A 18 -4.51 63.17 -4.40
CA CYS A 18 -3.33 62.31 -4.35
C CYS A 18 -2.43 62.65 -3.17
N SER A 19 -2.93 62.49 -1.95
CA SER A 19 -2.03 62.14 -0.88
C SER A 19 -1.92 60.63 -0.97
N GLU A 20 -0.92 60.14 -1.69
CA GLU A 20 -0.37 58.82 -1.43
C GLU A 20 0.03 58.83 0.05
N ASP A 21 -0.80 58.24 0.93
CA ASP A 21 -0.28 57.67 2.12
C ASP A 21 0.72 56.65 1.65
N SER A 22 1.96 57.05 1.40
CA SER A 22 3.08 56.15 1.34
C SER A 22 3.19 55.56 2.74
N THR A 23 2.43 54.48 2.97
CA THR A 23 2.81 53.53 3.99
C THR A 23 4.22 53.12 3.54
N ASP A 24 5.22 53.51 4.35
CA ASP A 24 6.61 53.08 4.18
C ASP A 24 6.72 51.56 4.35
N LEU A 25 6.04 50.81 3.46
CA LEU A 25 6.19 49.36 3.41
C LEU A 25 7.57 49.07 2.80
N PRO A 26 8.37 48.22 3.42
CA PRO A 26 9.61 47.75 2.87
C PRO A 26 9.42 47.24 1.41
N PRO A 27 10.44 47.27 0.58
CA PRO A 27 10.39 46.72 -0.76
C PRO A 27 9.82 45.31 -0.79
N VAL A 28 9.10 44.96 -1.84
CA VAL A 28 8.43 43.64 -1.96
C VAL A 28 9.44 42.51 -1.72
N GLU A 29 10.64 42.60 -2.25
CA GLU A 29 11.70 41.60 -2.07
C GLU A 29 12.10 41.42 -0.60
N GLU A 30 12.15 42.51 0.17
CA GLU A 30 12.50 42.45 1.58
C GLU A 30 11.38 41.80 2.40
N ARG A 31 10.12 42.15 2.14
CA ARG A 31 8.95 41.53 2.77
C ARG A 31 8.86 40.04 2.46
N VAL A 32 9.12 39.63 1.23
CA VAL A 32 9.15 38.23 0.82
C VAL A 32 10.27 37.49 1.57
N LYS A 33 11.47 38.07 1.62
CA LYS A 33 12.60 37.48 2.35
C LYS A 33 12.29 37.32 3.86
N GLU A 34 11.66 38.33 4.46
CA GLU A 34 11.24 38.28 5.85
C GLU A 34 10.17 37.18 6.07
N ALA A 35 9.18 37.06 5.18
CA ALA A 35 8.14 36.05 5.26
C ALA A 35 8.71 34.62 5.11
N VAL A 36 9.60 34.39 4.16
CA VAL A 36 10.30 33.10 3.99
C VAL A 36 11.15 32.77 5.22
N SER A 37 11.89 33.75 5.75
CA SER A 37 12.71 33.57 6.95
C SER A 37 11.84 33.30 8.19
N GLY A 38 10.71 33.99 8.29
CA GLY A 38 9.73 33.80 9.37
C GLY A 38 9.16 32.39 9.36
N LEU A 39 8.68 31.91 8.20
CA LEU A 39 8.14 30.54 8.11
C LEU A 39 9.24 29.49 8.37
N ARG A 40 10.47 29.71 7.93
CA ARG A 40 11.60 28.81 8.24
C ARG A 40 11.86 28.75 9.77
N THR A 41 11.80 29.90 10.43
CA THR A 41 11.95 29.99 11.88
C THR A 41 10.83 29.25 12.59
N ASP A 42 9.59 29.42 12.15
CA ASP A 42 8.44 28.69 12.70
C ASP A 42 8.58 27.18 12.50
N LEU A 43 8.94 26.71 11.30
CA LEU A 43 9.12 25.28 11.02
C LEU A 43 10.19 24.62 11.88
N THR A 44 11.26 25.36 12.22
CA THR A 44 12.38 24.84 13.02
C THR A 44 12.23 25.04 14.53
N ALA A 45 11.17 25.74 14.99
CA ALA A 45 11.00 26.13 16.38
C ALA A 45 10.72 24.95 17.34
N PRO A 46 9.87 23.96 17.02
CA PRO A 46 9.55 22.91 17.98
C PRO A 46 10.73 21.94 18.20
N ALA A 47 11.13 21.78 19.45
CA ALA A 47 12.29 20.95 19.83
C ALA A 47 12.14 19.48 19.41
N ASN A 48 10.91 18.93 19.46
CA ASN A 48 10.59 17.57 19.06
C ASN A 48 10.08 17.49 17.60
N GLY A 49 10.05 18.62 16.84
CA GLY A 49 9.48 18.70 15.51
C GLY A 49 7.94 18.79 15.52
N TRP A 50 7.34 18.38 14.45
CA TRP A 50 5.92 18.49 14.17
C TRP A 50 5.27 17.11 14.06
N ARG A 51 4.04 16.98 14.56
CA ARG A 51 3.15 15.84 14.37
C ARG A 51 2.05 16.23 13.39
N LEU A 52 1.81 15.38 12.42
CA LEU A 52 0.73 15.51 11.45
C LEU A 52 -0.13 14.25 11.48
N GLU A 53 -1.43 14.46 11.34
CA GLU A 53 -2.40 13.43 11.01
C GLU A 53 -2.84 13.68 9.56
N TYR A 54 -2.15 13.04 8.63
CA TYR A 54 -2.30 13.28 7.19
C TYR A 54 -3.37 12.40 6.59
N GLN A 55 -4.35 13.01 5.94
CA GLN A 55 -5.43 12.35 5.21
C GLN A 55 -5.39 12.82 3.75
N PRO A 56 -4.76 12.06 2.84
CA PRO A 56 -4.56 12.48 1.44
C PRO A 56 -5.86 12.74 0.66
N THR A 57 -6.91 11.96 0.91
CA THR A 57 -8.22 12.08 0.25
C THR A 57 -9.36 11.91 1.24
N GLU A 58 -10.57 12.30 0.85
CA GLU A 58 -11.78 12.07 1.69
C GLU A 58 -12.04 10.57 1.95
N GLU A 59 -11.60 9.69 1.05
CA GLU A 59 -11.80 8.23 1.16
C GLU A 59 -10.67 7.53 1.90
N SER A 60 -9.57 8.22 2.18
CA SER A 60 -8.46 7.65 2.92
C SER A 60 -8.62 7.82 4.43
N GLY A 61 -8.07 6.88 5.19
CA GLY A 61 -7.83 7.04 6.61
C GLY A 61 -6.64 7.96 6.88
N THR A 62 -6.24 8.04 8.12
CA THR A 62 -5.21 8.97 8.59
C THR A 62 -3.87 8.28 8.74
N PHE A 63 -2.83 8.93 8.26
CA PHE A 63 -1.43 8.53 8.40
C PHE A 63 -0.75 9.42 9.43
N LEU A 64 0.03 8.81 10.31
CA LEU A 64 0.84 9.55 11.27
C LEU A 64 2.19 9.89 10.66
N ILE A 65 2.57 11.18 10.73
CA ILE A 65 3.83 11.67 10.22
C ILE A 65 4.47 12.58 11.28
N LEU A 66 5.76 12.34 11.55
CA LEU A 66 6.60 13.23 12.36
C LEU A 66 7.62 13.90 11.44
N MET A 67 7.72 15.22 11.53
CA MET A 67 8.65 16.04 10.71
C MET A 67 9.51 16.92 11.60
N LYS A 68 10.82 16.78 11.49
CA LYS A 68 11.77 17.62 12.22
C LYS A 68 12.64 18.41 11.27
N PHE A 69 12.32 19.67 11.12
CA PHE A 69 13.02 20.61 10.24
C PHE A 69 14.31 21.11 10.87
N THR A 70 15.32 21.34 10.02
CA THR A 70 16.60 21.94 10.40
C THR A 70 16.84 23.24 9.61
N PRO A 71 17.61 24.21 10.15
CA PRO A 71 17.84 25.47 9.47
C PRO A 71 18.59 25.37 8.14
N ASP A 72 19.31 24.30 7.92
CA ASP A 72 20.11 24.03 6.72
C ASP A 72 19.30 23.49 5.53
N GLY A 73 17.96 23.46 5.64
CA GLY A 73 17.08 23.06 4.55
C GLY A 73 16.82 21.56 4.47
N ASN A 74 17.04 20.83 5.56
CA ASN A 74 16.72 19.42 5.66
C ASN A 74 15.55 19.18 6.63
N VAL A 75 14.78 18.12 6.38
CA VAL A 75 13.74 17.64 7.29
C VAL A 75 13.85 16.13 7.46
N ASN A 76 13.93 15.66 8.69
CA ASN A 76 13.76 14.25 8.98
C ASN A 76 12.27 13.95 9.07
N ILE A 77 11.81 12.98 8.30
CA ILE A 77 10.42 12.54 8.23
C ILE A 77 10.34 11.09 8.63
N LYS A 78 9.54 10.82 9.66
CA LYS A 78 9.13 9.48 10.08
C LYS A 78 7.66 9.30 9.78
N SER A 79 7.27 8.13 9.30
CA SER A 79 5.88 7.84 8.94
C SER A 79 5.48 6.43 9.34
N ASP A 80 4.22 6.21 9.67
CA ASP A 80 3.64 4.89 9.86
C ASP A 80 3.22 4.22 8.54
N VAL A 81 3.71 4.74 7.42
CA VAL A 81 3.59 4.15 6.08
C VAL A 81 4.77 3.23 5.83
N PRO A 82 4.58 1.97 5.49
CA PRO A 82 5.67 1.08 5.10
C PRO A 82 6.19 1.45 3.71
N ASP A 83 7.49 1.40 3.53
CA ASP A 83 8.13 1.51 2.22
C ASP A 83 8.01 0.20 1.41
N ASN A 84 8.62 0.16 0.22
CA ASN A 84 8.59 -1.03 -0.65
C ASN A 84 9.27 -2.27 -0.04
N ASN A 85 10.14 -2.08 0.95
CA ASN A 85 10.82 -3.18 1.66
C ASN A 85 10.07 -3.60 2.94
N GLY A 86 8.96 -2.92 3.25
CA GLY A 86 8.21 -3.12 4.48
C GLY A 86 8.81 -2.45 5.70
N GLU A 87 9.84 -1.64 5.51
CA GLU A 87 10.40 -0.77 6.52
C GLU A 87 9.64 0.57 6.53
N PHE A 88 9.62 1.22 7.69
CA PHE A 88 8.96 2.52 7.78
C PHE A 88 9.85 3.61 7.22
N PHE A 89 9.20 4.61 6.61
CA PHE A 89 9.90 5.82 6.24
C PHE A 89 10.50 6.50 7.47
N ASP A 90 11.82 6.53 7.54
CA ASP A 90 12.62 7.33 8.46
C ASP A 90 13.76 7.94 7.65
N HIS A 91 13.45 8.97 6.89
CA HIS A 91 14.37 9.56 5.93
C HIS A 91 14.59 11.04 6.21
N THR A 92 15.82 11.50 6.02
CA THR A 92 16.14 12.92 5.97
C THR A 92 16.17 13.36 4.51
N ILE A 93 15.29 14.30 4.18
CA ILE A 93 15.12 14.84 2.83
C ILE A 93 15.35 16.35 2.80
N SER A 94 15.62 16.91 1.63
CA SER A 94 15.73 18.36 1.46
C SER A 94 14.35 19.00 1.32
N TYR A 95 14.23 20.23 1.84
CA TYR A 95 13.07 21.07 1.63
C TYR A 95 13.48 22.51 1.27
N ARG A 96 12.60 23.19 0.59
CA ARG A 96 12.71 24.63 0.37
C ARG A 96 11.38 25.32 0.64
N ILE A 97 11.47 26.63 0.88
CA ILE A 97 10.31 27.50 0.93
C ILE A 97 10.37 28.40 -0.29
N ASP A 98 9.37 28.28 -1.15
CA ASP A 98 9.19 29.11 -2.35
C ASP A 98 8.13 30.19 -2.11
N ASN A 99 7.95 31.09 -3.09
CA ASN A 99 7.02 32.20 -3.00
C ASN A 99 6.29 32.51 -4.32
N ALA A 100 6.17 31.51 -5.20
CA ALA A 100 5.56 31.70 -6.53
C ALA A 100 4.05 32.02 -6.46
N LEU A 101 3.30 31.27 -5.67
CA LEU A 101 1.85 31.45 -5.46
C LEU A 101 1.51 31.92 -4.04
N GLY A 102 2.49 32.09 -3.20
CA GLY A 102 2.42 32.39 -1.78
C GLY A 102 3.63 31.77 -1.10
N LEU A 103 3.60 31.55 0.21
CA LEU A 103 4.66 30.79 0.86
C LEU A 103 4.37 29.29 0.67
N GLU A 104 5.24 28.61 -0.02
CA GLU A 104 5.11 27.20 -0.39
C GLU A 104 6.19 26.37 0.28
N LEU A 105 5.81 25.32 1.00
CA LEU A 105 6.71 24.30 1.49
C LEU A 105 6.83 23.21 0.42
N ILE A 106 8.02 23.01 -0.12
CA ILE A 106 8.31 22.01 -1.15
C ILE A 106 9.28 20.98 -0.59
N LEU A 107 8.90 19.71 -0.64
CA LEU A 107 9.74 18.58 -0.28
C LEU A 107 10.44 18.08 -1.54
N GLU A 108 11.76 18.31 -1.66
CA GLU A 108 12.49 18.22 -2.93
C GLU A 108 13.02 16.83 -3.26
N THR A 109 13.26 16.00 -2.27
CA THR A 109 13.80 14.65 -2.47
C THR A 109 12.82 13.59 -2.03
N TYR A 110 12.99 12.37 -2.55
CA TYR A 110 12.06 11.28 -2.34
C TYR A 110 11.84 10.96 -0.85
N GLY A 111 10.59 10.90 -0.45
CA GLY A 111 10.14 10.60 0.90
C GLY A 111 8.69 10.09 0.89
N VAL A 112 8.09 9.93 2.07
CA VAL A 112 6.74 9.35 2.20
C VAL A 112 5.68 10.05 1.36
N PHE A 113 5.74 11.37 1.24
CA PHE A 113 4.75 12.12 0.43
C PHE A 113 4.86 11.78 -1.06
N HIS A 114 6.07 11.61 -1.57
CA HIS A 114 6.31 11.16 -2.95
C HIS A 114 5.82 9.72 -3.15
N TYR A 115 6.12 8.85 -2.20
CA TYR A 115 5.66 7.46 -2.21
C TYR A 115 4.13 7.38 -2.25
N LEU A 116 3.44 8.13 -1.40
CA LEU A 116 1.98 8.20 -1.39
C LEU A 116 1.41 8.76 -2.70
N PHE A 117 2.09 9.74 -3.31
CA PHE A 117 1.72 10.27 -4.62
C PHE A 117 1.86 9.22 -5.73
N GLU A 118 2.92 8.42 -5.71
CA GLU A 118 3.19 7.40 -6.74
C GLU A 118 2.28 6.18 -6.64
N LEU A 119 1.76 5.85 -5.46
CA LEU A 119 0.91 4.68 -5.27
C LEU A 119 -0.35 4.70 -6.14
N ASP A 120 -0.96 5.84 -6.31
CA ASP A 120 -2.10 6.05 -7.20
C ASP A 120 -2.31 7.54 -7.49
N GLN A 121 -1.65 8.03 -8.51
CA GLN A 121 -1.70 9.44 -8.93
C GLN A 121 -3.12 9.92 -9.28
N ALA A 122 -4.01 9.02 -9.68
CA ALA A 122 -5.36 9.38 -10.12
C ALA A 122 -6.36 9.47 -8.95
N THR A 123 -6.16 8.70 -7.88
CA THR A 123 -7.17 8.55 -6.82
C THR A 123 -6.62 8.76 -5.41
N PHE A 124 -5.31 8.74 -5.21
CA PHE A 124 -4.73 8.84 -3.88
C PHE A 124 -4.54 10.29 -3.40
N GLY A 125 -4.36 11.25 -4.30
CA GLY A 125 -4.25 12.68 -3.95
C GLY A 125 -3.02 13.04 -3.10
N GLY A 126 -2.01 12.18 -3.03
CA GLY A 126 -0.76 12.48 -2.32
C GLY A 126 -0.05 13.66 -2.98
N GLU A 127 0.55 14.55 -2.19
CA GLU A 127 1.28 15.73 -2.66
C GLU A 127 2.56 15.94 -1.86
N PHE A 128 3.48 16.69 -2.44
CA PHE A 128 4.75 17.05 -1.80
C PHE A 128 5.05 18.56 -1.89
N GLU A 129 4.08 19.35 -2.35
CA GLU A 129 4.09 20.81 -2.41
C GLU A 129 2.87 21.36 -1.70
N PHE A 130 3.07 22.25 -0.72
CA PHE A 130 2.03 22.71 0.18
C PHE A 130 2.07 24.22 0.38
N LEU A 131 0.93 24.88 0.18
CA LEU A 131 0.77 26.31 0.36
C LEU A 131 0.53 26.62 1.85
N PHE A 132 1.38 27.46 2.44
CA PHE A 132 1.17 27.95 3.80
C PHE A 132 -0.05 28.88 3.87
N LYS A 133 -0.98 28.58 4.73
CA LYS A 133 -2.21 29.37 4.89
C LYS A 133 -2.16 30.29 6.09
N LYS A 134 -1.82 29.76 7.24
CA LYS A 134 -1.79 30.53 8.49
C LYS A 134 -1.06 29.80 9.61
N LYS A 135 -0.67 30.57 10.61
CA LYS A 135 -0.31 30.08 11.94
C LYS A 135 -1.54 30.18 12.84
N GLU A 136 -1.84 29.10 13.57
CA GLU A 136 -2.97 29.06 14.50
C GLU A 136 -2.51 28.50 15.85
N GLY A 137 -2.45 29.37 16.85
CA GLY A 137 -1.78 29.04 18.11
C GLY A 137 -0.31 28.68 17.88
N ASP A 138 0.09 27.50 18.36
CA ASP A 138 1.44 26.97 18.14
C ASP A 138 1.53 26.12 16.88
N GLY A 139 0.42 25.90 16.15
CA GLY A 139 0.34 25.10 14.95
C GLY A 139 0.51 25.89 13.66
N LEU A 140 0.82 25.18 12.57
CA LEU A 140 0.87 25.71 11.21
C LEU A 140 -0.12 24.97 10.33
N ILE A 141 -0.81 25.69 9.44
CA ILE A 141 -1.77 25.10 8.49
C ILE A 141 -1.28 25.33 7.09
N PHE A 142 -1.16 24.23 6.35
CA PHE A 142 -0.85 24.18 4.93
C PHE A 142 -1.99 23.55 4.16
N GLU A 143 -2.06 23.80 2.86
CA GLU A 143 -3.00 23.17 1.92
C GLU A 143 -2.24 22.64 0.71
N SER A 144 -2.74 21.57 0.13
CA SER A 144 -2.25 21.03 -1.14
C SER A 144 -2.42 22.05 -2.28
N ILE A 145 -1.51 22.01 -3.27
CA ILE A 145 -1.52 22.96 -4.39
C ILE A 145 -2.27 22.40 -5.60
N SER A 146 -2.15 21.11 -5.88
CA SER A 146 -2.69 20.52 -7.09
C SER A 146 -4.19 20.29 -7.04
N ASP A 147 -4.77 20.00 -5.90
CA ASP A 147 -6.22 19.88 -5.77
C ASP A 147 -6.87 21.22 -5.37
N THR A 148 -7.15 22.03 -6.36
CA THR A 148 -7.76 23.34 -6.15
C THR A 148 -9.26 23.28 -5.82
N SER A 149 -9.92 22.14 -6.06
CA SER A 149 -11.35 21.97 -5.85
C SER A 149 -11.69 21.54 -4.42
N ASN A 150 -10.82 20.74 -3.81
CA ASN A 150 -10.95 20.27 -2.43
C ASN A 150 -9.56 20.04 -1.80
N PRO A 151 -8.81 21.11 -1.53
CA PRO A 151 -7.42 20.99 -1.10
C PRO A 151 -7.30 20.25 0.22
N THR A 152 -6.42 19.28 0.26
CA THR A 152 -6.08 18.58 1.49
C THR A 152 -5.38 19.51 2.46
N GLN A 153 -5.85 19.57 3.69
CA GLN A 153 -5.21 20.35 4.75
C GLN A 153 -4.16 19.50 5.49
N LEU A 154 -2.99 20.11 5.69
CA LEU A 154 -1.98 19.60 6.59
C LEU A 154 -1.91 20.47 7.82
N VAL A 155 -2.29 19.90 8.97
CA VAL A 155 -2.22 20.58 10.26
C VAL A 155 -0.98 20.12 10.99
N PHE A 156 -0.03 21.02 11.12
CA PHE A 156 1.21 20.81 11.87
C PHE A 156 0.97 21.17 13.33
N THR A 157 1.03 20.22 14.22
CA THR A 157 1.00 20.42 15.66
C THR A 157 2.37 20.15 16.27
N PRO A 158 2.88 20.95 17.22
CA PRO A 158 4.14 20.66 17.87
C PRO A 158 4.15 19.25 18.47
N ALA A 159 5.14 18.44 18.12
CA ALA A 159 5.26 17.09 18.63
C ALA A 159 5.65 17.08 20.11
N GLY A 160 5.01 16.20 20.87
CA GLY A 160 5.34 15.94 22.27
C GLY A 160 6.63 15.12 22.44
N ALA A 161 7.18 15.11 23.64
CA ALA A 161 8.41 14.36 23.94
C ALA A 161 8.27 12.84 23.78
N ASN A 162 7.05 12.30 23.82
CA ASN A 162 6.78 10.87 23.73
C ASN A 162 6.23 10.45 22.36
N ASP A 163 5.96 11.39 21.46
CA ASP A 163 5.33 11.05 20.16
C ASP A 163 6.18 10.10 19.32
N GLU A 164 7.50 10.24 19.35
CA GLU A 164 8.39 9.33 18.64
C GLU A 164 8.32 7.89 19.20
N ASN A 165 8.26 7.74 20.52
CA ASN A 165 8.13 6.42 21.15
C ASN A 165 6.77 5.80 20.90
N GLU A 166 5.71 6.62 20.94
CA GLU A 166 4.36 6.16 20.60
C GLU A 166 4.27 5.73 19.16
N PHE A 167 4.86 6.48 18.26
CA PHE A 167 4.95 6.21 16.85
C PHE A 167 5.67 4.88 16.56
N ALA A 168 6.85 4.66 17.15
CA ALA A 168 7.57 3.39 17.03
C ALA A 168 6.74 2.20 17.54
N ARG A 169 5.95 2.39 18.60
CA ARG A 169 5.05 1.36 19.12
C ARG A 169 3.87 1.08 18.18
N VAL A 170 3.23 2.11 17.63
CA VAL A 170 2.17 1.96 16.62
C VAL A 170 2.65 1.13 15.43
N ILE A 171 3.87 1.39 15.00
CA ILE A 171 4.52 0.66 13.92
C ILE A 171 4.71 -0.82 14.27
N THR A 172 5.41 -1.11 15.35
CA THR A 172 5.78 -2.49 15.72
C THR A 172 4.58 -3.35 16.12
N GLU A 173 3.59 -2.77 16.80
CA GLU A 173 2.44 -3.53 17.30
C GLU A 173 1.32 -3.69 16.25
N ASN A 174 1.14 -2.73 15.35
CA ASN A 174 -0.02 -2.71 14.46
C ASN A 174 0.26 -3.30 13.07
N LEU A 175 1.33 -2.90 12.44
CA LEU A 175 1.56 -3.27 11.05
C LEU A 175 2.03 -4.70 10.89
N GLY A 176 2.82 -5.24 11.82
CA GLY A 176 3.17 -6.64 11.83
C GLY A 176 1.96 -7.59 11.92
N LYS A 177 0.85 -7.13 12.50
CA LYS A 177 -0.38 -7.94 12.61
C LYS A 177 -1.28 -7.87 11.38
N PHE A 178 -1.19 -6.80 10.60
CA PHE A 178 -1.91 -6.68 9.34
C PHE A 178 -1.09 -7.18 8.14
N ASN A 179 0.20 -6.97 8.17
CA ASN A 179 1.15 -7.40 7.15
C ASN A 179 1.76 -8.75 7.57
N LEU A 180 1.00 -9.81 7.44
CA LEU A 180 1.50 -11.16 7.59
C LEU A 180 2.63 -11.39 6.57
N ASP A 181 3.85 -11.10 6.95
CA ASP A 181 5.10 -11.43 6.25
C ASP A 181 5.51 -10.64 4.99
N ASN A 182 4.62 -9.87 4.33
CA ASN A 182 5.04 -9.03 3.21
C ASN A 182 4.12 -7.84 2.94
N PRO A 183 4.47 -6.60 3.34
CA PRO A 183 3.71 -5.39 3.05
C PRO A 183 3.51 -5.13 1.56
N GLN A 184 4.39 -5.62 0.71
CA GLN A 184 4.31 -5.45 -0.74
C GLN A 184 3.17 -6.24 -1.39
N ILE A 185 2.76 -7.35 -0.79
CA ILE A 185 1.59 -8.10 -1.28
C ILE A 185 0.33 -7.28 -1.05
N PHE A 186 0.26 -6.59 0.07
CA PHE A 186 -0.91 -5.82 0.48
C PHE A 186 -1.02 -4.48 -0.24
N GLY A 187 0.08 -3.87 -0.67
CA GLY A 187 0.05 -2.64 -1.47
C GLY A 187 -0.59 -2.79 -2.86
N THR A 188 -0.76 -4.02 -3.35
CA THR A 188 -1.35 -4.30 -4.67
C THR A 188 -2.66 -5.09 -4.62
N ILE A 189 -3.01 -5.68 -3.48
CA ILE A 189 -4.21 -6.51 -3.31
C ILE A 189 -4.87 -6.12 -2.00
N ASN A 190 -6.11 -5.64 -2.06
CA ASN A 190 -6.88 -5.37 -0.86
C ASN A 190 -7.23 -6.69 -0.17
N PRO A 191 -6.61 -7.02 0.96
CA PRO A 191 -6.83 -8.30 1.62
C PRO A 191 -8.24 -8.35 2.22
N THR A 192 -8.89 -9.49 2.09
CA THR A 192 -10.09 -9.77 2.85
C THR A 192 -9.68 -10.34 4.20
N GLN A 193 -10.23 -9.79 5.25
CA GLN A 193 -10.08 -10.30 6.60
C GLN A 193 -11.38 -10.85 7.12
N GLN A 194 -11.27 -11.89 7.93
CA GLN A 194 -12.37 -12.45 8.67
C GLN A 194 -12.20 -12.12 10.16
N VAL A 195 -13.12 -11.36 10.68
CA VAL A 195 -13.20 -11.05 12.11
C VAL A 195 -14.18 -12.03 12.75
N ILE A 196 -13.69 -12.89 13.61
CA ILE A 196 -14.51 -13.93 14.26
C ILE A 196 -14.82 -13.48 15.68
N LEU A 197 -16.09 -13.25 15.97
CA LEU A 197 -16.61 -13.08 17.33
C LEU A 197 -16.83 -14.47 17.91
N THR A 198 -15.79 -15.05 18.51
CA THR A 198 -15.74 -16.47 18.89
C THR A 198 -16.86 -16.85 19.86
N ASP A 199 -17.12 -16.01 20.86
CA ASP A 199 -18.13 -16.28 21.88
C ASP A 199 -19.57 -16.23 21.33
N LYS A 200 -19.76 -15.62 20.15
CA LYS A 200 -21.06 -15.50 19.48
C LYS A 200 -21.19 -16.41 18.27
N ASN A 201 -20.13 -17.10 17.88
CA ASN A 201 -20.03 -17.86 16.63
C ASN A 201 -20.45 -17.05 15.40
N ILE A 202 -20.01 -15.78 15.33
CA ILE A 202 -20.29 -14.87 14.23
C ILE A 202 -18.96 -14.50 13.56
N SER A 203 -18.94 -14.59 12.26
CA SER A 203 -17.84 -14.06 11.44
C SER A 203 -18.31 -12.87 10.60
N ILE A 204 -17.46 -11.88 10.53
CA ILE A 204 -17.62 -10.67 9.71
C ILE A 204 -16.50 -10.69 8.68
N PHE A 205 -16.87 -10.51 7.43
CA PHE A 205 -15.92 -10.41 6.32
C PHE A 205 -15.84 -8.98 5.84
N TRP A 206 -14.63 -8.47 5.80
CA TRP A 206 -14.35 -7.15 5.26
C TRP A 206 -13.10 -7.17 4.38
N THR A 207 -13.08 -6.29 3.40
CA THR A 207 -11.91 -6.02 2.56
C THR A 207 -11.23 -4.77 3.08
N ILE A 208 -9.93 -4.85 3.35
CA ILE A 208 -9.12 -3.72 3.82
C ILE A 208 -8.27 -3.20 2.66
N ASP A 209 -8.32 -1.89 2.44
CA ASP A 209 -7.34 -1.18 1.63
C ASP A 209 -6.26 -0.62 2.57
N LEU A 210 -5.09 -1.22 2.55
CA LEU A 210 -3.98 -0.80 3.42
C LEU A 210 -3.32 0.49 2.91
N THR A 211 -3.40 0.74 1.62
CA THR A 211 -2.85 1.95 0.99
C THR A 211 -3.69 3.17 1.36
N LYS A 212 -5.03 3.05 1.26
CA LYS A 212 -5.95 4.13 1.58
C LYS A 212 -6.42 4.13 3.04
N ARG A 213 -6.10 3.11 3.81
CA ARG A 213 -6.59 2.93 5.20
C ARG A 213 -8.09 3.02 5.33
N ASN A 214 -8.77 2.33 4.46
CA ASN A 214 -10.21 2.15 4.55
C ASN A 214 -10.59 0.67 4.51
N LEU A 215 -11.81 0.35 4.83
CA LEU A 215 -12.34 -0.99 4.74
C LEU A 215 -13.81 -0.98 4.35
N THR A 216 -14.22 -2.06 3.69
CA THR A 216 -15.62 -2.34 3.40
C THR A 216 -16.01 -3.64 4.06
N ALA A 217 -16.94 -3.59 5.02
CA ALA A 217 -17.53 -4.79 5.58
C ALA A 217 -18.63 -5.29 4.63
N GLU A 218 -18.47 -6.51 4.13
CA GLU A 218 -19.31 -7.08 3.08
C GLU A 218 -20.52 -7.80 3.68
N PHE A 219 -20.28 -8.76 4.56
CA PHE A 219 -21.33 -9.55 5.20
C PHE A 219 -20.89 -10.08 6.56
N ALA A 220 -21.87 -10.48 7.37
CA ALA A 220 -21.69 -11.23 8.59
C ALA A 220 -22.58 -12.48 8.61
N GLY A 221 -22.12 -13.54 9.24
CA GLY A 221 -22.86 -14.79 9.29
C GLY A 221 -22.45 -15.72 10.43
N ILE A 222 -23.18 -16.83 10.60
CA ILE A 222 -22.89 -17.85 11.62
C ILE A 222 -21.80 -18.78 11.11
N GLY A 223 -20.78 -18.99 11.91
CA GLY A 223 -19.68 -19.89 11.64
C GLY A 223 -18.32 -19.26 11.95
N THR A 224 -17.31 -20.11 12.04
CA THR A 224 -15.91 -19.71 12.25
C THR A 224 -15.04 -19.94 11.01
N THR A 225 -15.58 -20.60 10.01
CA THR A 225 -14.96 -20.75 8.70
C THR A 225 -15.83 -20.11 7.61
N LYS A 226 -15.24 -19.78 6.48
CA LYS A 226 -15.98 -19.21 5.34
C LYS A 226 -17.08 -20.16 4.85
N ASP A 227 -16.76 -21.44 4.71
CA ASP A 227 -17.69 -22.44 4.23
C ASP A 227 -18.89 -22.60 5.17
N GLU A 228 -18.65 -22.59 6.48
CA GLU A 228 -19.73 -22.59 7.47
C GLU A 228 -20.62 -21.35 7.33
N VAL A 229 -20.03 -20.17 7.19
CA VAL A 229 -20.79 -18.92 7.03
C VAL A 229 -21.57 -18.91 5.72
N LEU A 230 -21.01 -19.40 4.63
CA LEU A 230 -21.71 -19.49 3.34
C LEU A 230 -22.86 -20.51 3.37
N ALA A 231 -22.73 -21.58 4.17
CA ALA A 231 -23.76 -22.61 4.33
C ALA A 231 -24.87 -22.21 5.32
N ASN A 232 -24.64 -21.24 6.20
CA ASN A 232 -25.55 -20.82 7.25
C ASN A 232 -26.22 -19.46 6.97
N SER A 233 -26.99 -18.98 7.96
CA SER A 233 -27.61 -17.65 7.88
C SER A 233 -26.58 -16.54 7.90
N ARG A 234 -26.74 -15.59 7.02
CA ARG A 234 -25.88 -14.42 6.88
C ARG A 234 -26.68 -13.17 6.54
N ILE A 235 -26.10 -12.00 6.80
CA ILE A 235 -26.64 -10.69 6.42
C ILE A 235 -25.60 -9.93 5.60
N THR A 236 -26.06 -9.14 4.65
CA THR A 236 -25.22 -8.17 3.92
C THR A 236 -25.06 -6.93 4.78
N LEU A 237 -23.85 -6.41 4.87
CA LEU A 237 -23.51 -5.22 5.63
C LEU A 237 -23.33 -3.99 4.73
N ASN A 238 -22.53 -4.10 3.67
CA ASN A 238 -22.19 -3.02 2.75
C ASN A 238 -21.76 -1.73 3.48
N HIS A 239 -20.95 -1.89 4.52
CA HIS A 239 -20.52 -0.79 5.37
C HIS A 239 -19.10 -0.37 5.00
N PHE A 240 -18.97 0.82 4.44
CA PHE A 240 -17.67 1.47 4.18
C PHE A 240 -17.29 2.36 5.36
N THR A 241 -16.03 2.29 5.78
CA THR A 241 -15.45 3.18 6.79
C THR A 241 -13.95 3.35 6.57
N LYS A 242 -13.44 4.46 7.02
CA LYS A 242 -11.99 4.70 7.15
C LYS A 242 -11.52 4.22 8.52
N TYR A 243 -10.21 4.00 8.63
CA TYR A 243 -9.62 3.66 9.91
C TYR A 243 -8.31 4.38 10.15
N THR A 244 -7.96 4.49 11.42
CA THR A 244 -6.69 5.01 11.90
C THR A 244 -6.04 3.96 12.77
N LEU A 245 -4.72 3.82 12.67
CA LEU A 245 -3.92 3.03 13.60
C LEU A 245 -3.46 3.95 14.72
N SER A 246 -3.92 3.71 15.92
CA SER A 246 -3.61 4.55 17.08
C SER A 246 -3.55 3.73 18.35
N ASN A 247 -2.51 3.94 19.17
CA ASN A 247 -2.38 3.29 20.49
C ASN A 247 -2.58 1.77 20.50
N GLY A 248 -2.04 1.05 19.52
CA GLY A 248 -2.23 -0.39 19.40
C GLY A 248 -3.64 -0.80 18.98
N GLN A 249 -4.43 0.12 18.45
CA GLN A 249 -5.79 -0.12 17.99
C GLN A 249 -5.94 0.22 16.50
N LEU A 250 -6.74 -0.58 15.81
CA LEU A 250 -7.42 -0.18 14.59
C LEU A 250 -8.73 0.49 15.01
N VAL A 251 -8.86 1.80 14.77
CA VAL A 251 -10.02 2.60 15.15
C VAL A 251 -10.82 2.95 13.91
N LEU A 252 -12.09 2.56 13.88
CA LEU A 252 -13.00 2.88 12.77
C LEU A 252 -13.57 4.28 12.95
N GLU A 253 -13.53 5.10 11.91
CA GLU A 253 -14.14 6.42 11.92
C GLU A 253 -15.67 6.31 12.08
N ASN A 254 -16.29 5.43 11.32
CA ASN A 254 -17.70 5.08 11.47
C ASN A 254 -17.82 3.67 12.01
N PRO A 255 -18.26 3.48 13.29
CA PRO A 255 -18.38 2.15 13.87
C PRO A 255 -19.31 1.23 13.08
N LEU A 256 -18.88 -0.01 12.88
CA LEU A 256 -19.70 -1.05 12.28
C LEU A 256 -20.73 -1.56 13.30
N SER A 257 -21.99 -1.20 13.09
CA SER A 257 -23.11 -1.59 13.93
C SER A 257 -24.11 -2.44 13.15
N PHE A 258 -24.45 -3.61 13.67
CA PHE A 258 -25.44 -4.49 13.04
C PHE A 258 -26.16 -5.37 14.06
N ASN A 259 -27.39 -5.76 13.71
CA ASN A 259 -28.17 -6.73 14.47
C ASN A 259 -28.18 -8.07 13.72
N PHE A 260 -27.83 -9.14 14.43
CA PHE A 260 -27.83 -10.47 13.88
C PHE A 260 -28.28 -11.49 14.92
N ASN A 261 -29.25 -12.35 14.58
CA ASN A 261 -29.84 -13.33 15.47
C ASN A 261 -30.31 -12.74 16.82
N GLY A 262 -30.90 -11.56 16.80
CA GLY A 262 -31.41 -10.88 18.00
C GLY A 262 -30.29 -10.26 18.88
N GLN A 263 -29.06 -10.31 18.45
CA GLN A 263 -27.92 -9.68 19.13
C GLN A 263 -27.47 -8.42 18.40
N SER A 264 -27.31 -7.33 19.15
CA SER A 264 -26.69 -6.11 18.66
C SER A 264 -25.18 -6.24 18.78
N ASN A 265 -24.48 -5.93 17.70
CA ASN A 265 -23.03 -5.93 17.61
C ASN A 265 -22.56 -4.54 17.19
N ASN A 266 -21.50 -4.05 17.83
CA ASN A 266 -20.90 -2.77 17.52
C ASN A 266 -19.36 -2.92 17.59
N ILE A 267 -18.69 -2.61 16.50
CA ILE A 267 -17.23 -2.60 16.41
C ILE A 267 -16.82 -1.17 16.10
N SER A 268 -16.19 -0.50 17.05
CA SER A 268 -15.59 0.83 16.87
C SER A 268 -14.08 0.76 16.80
N ALA A 269 -13.47 -0.22 17.43
CA ALA A 269 -12.04 -0.44 17.42
C ALA A 269 -11.70 -1.92 17.70
N LEU A 270 -10.54 -2.33 17.21
CA LEU A 270 -9.91 -3.60 17.60
C LEU A 270 -8.57 -3.28 18.27
N THR A 271 -8.34 -3.81 19.46
CA THR A 271 -7.07 -3.68 20.17
C THR A 271 -6.11 -4.74 19.64
N LEU A 272 -5.19 -4.31 18.79
CA LEU A 272 -4.29 -5.24 18.07
C LEU A 272 -3.17 -5.77 18.97
N SER A 273 -2.74 -5.01 19.96
CA SER A 273 -1.73 -5.42 20.94
C SER A 273 -2.16 -6.65 21.75
N ASP A 274 -3.47 -6.84 21.94
CA ASP A 274 -4.02 -7.99 22.67
C ASP A 274 -4.04 -9.27 21.83
N PHE A 275 -3.74 -9.19 20.54
CA PHE A 275 -3.74 -10.35 19.67
C PHE A 275 -2.35 -11.00 19.62
N SER A 276 -2.33 -12.32 19.76
CA SER A 276 -1.16 -13.16 19.54
C SER A 276 -1.34 -14.01 18.28
N LEU A 277 -0.28 -14.17 17.51
CA LEU A 277 -0.30 -15.06 16.35
C LEU A 277 -0.41 -16.51 16.82
N THR A 278 -1.43 -17.20 16.33
CA THR A 278 -1.59 -18.64 16.53
C THR A 278 -1.74 -19.29 15.16
N GLY A 279 -0.97 -20.31 14.91
CA GLY A 279 -1.04 -21.07 13.66
C GLY A 279 0.34 -21.58 13.24
N PRO A 280 0.36 -22.50 12.28
CA PRO A 280 1.61 -23.02 11.78
C PRO A 280 2.33 -22.00 10.91
N ASP A 281 3.64 -22.11 10.86
CA ASP A 281 4.45 -21.50 9.83
C ASP A 281 4.03 -22.06 8.47
N LEU A 282 3.51 -21.22 7.58
CA LEU A 282 3.06 -21.59 6.24
C LEU A 282 4.17 -22.24 5.39
N CYS A 283 5.41 -22.05 5.81
CA CYS A 283 6.60 -22.60 5.16
C CYS A 283 7.07 -23.92 5.75
N ALA A 284 6.53 -24.34 6.88
CA ALA A 284 6.92 -25.61 7.48
C ALA A 284 6.35 -26.80 6.67
N SER A 285 7.21 -27.73 6.33
CA SER A 285 6.82 -28.94 5.58
C SER A 285 5.79 -29.78 6.36
N GLY A 286 4.69 -30.13 5.71
CA GLY A 286 3.65 -30.99 6.28
C GLY A 286 2.52 -30.26 7.01
N VAL A 287 2.44 -28.94 6.89
CA VAL A 287 1.40 -28.15 7.49
C VAL A 287 0.13 -28.21 6.63
N ASN A 288 -0.99 -28.51 7.26
CA ASN A 288 -2.31 -28.27 6.69
C ASN A 288 -2.50 -26.76 6.54
N ASN A 289 -3.02 -26.31 5.41
CA ASN A 289 -3.26 -24.91 5.04
C ASN A 289 -4.24 -24.21 5.99
N THR A 290 -3.83 -23.98 7.23
CA THR A 290 -4.56 -23.12 8.15
C THR A 290 -3.97 -21.72 8.02
N GLU A 291 -4.80 -20.80 7.60
CA GLU A 291 -4.43 -19.39 7.54
C GLU A 291 -3.88 -18.89 8.89
N PRO A 292 -2.84 -18.05 8.91
CA PRO A 292 -2.38 -17.43 10.13
C PRO A 292 -3.51 -16.71 10.83
N LYS A 293 -3.66 -16.95 12.12
CA LYS A 293 -4.75 -16.44 12.91
C LYS A 293 -4.20 -15.68 14.11
N TYR A 294 -4.64 -14.43 14.25
CA TYR A 294 -4.43 -13.65 15.45
C TYR A 294 -5.63 -13.80 16.37
N SER A 295 -5.41 -14.15 17.62
CA SER A 295 -6.46 -14.30 18.62
C SER A 295 -6.16 -13.50 19.85
N GLY A 296 -7.17 -12.87 20.44
CA GLY A 296 -7.05 -12.06 21.65
C GLY A 296 -8.41 -11.72 22.26
N GLN A 297 -8.37 -10.95 23.32
CA GLN A 297 -9.54 -10.41 24.00
C GLN A 297 -9.68 -8.93 23.64
N THR A 298 -10.86 -8.51 23.25
CA THR A 298 -11.15 -7.10 22.98
C THR A 298 -12.30 -6.64 23.84
N SER A 299 -12.13 -5.50 24.53
CA SER A 299 -13.14 -4.96 25.44
C SER A 299 -14.47 -4.76 24.73
N GLY A 300 -15.54 -5.33 25.30
CA GLY A 300 -16.91 -5.24 24.77
C GLY A 300 -17.24 -6.21 23.63
N LEU A 301 -16.24 -6.90 23.06
CA LEU A 301 -16.46 -7.87 21.96
C LEU A 301 -16.24 -9.33 22.41
N GLY A 302 -15.66 -9.54 23.58
CA GLY A 302 -15.27 -10.87 24.04
C GLY A 302 -14.02 -11.38 23.31
N THR A 303 -13.95 -12.70 23.10
CA THR A 303 -12.85 -13.30 22.36
C THR A 303 -13.02 -13.04 20.87
N VAL A 304 -12.04 -12.37 20.25
CA VAL A 304 -12.01 -12.06 18.83
C VAL A 304 -10.82 -12.76 18.18
N SER A 305 -11.05 -13.36 17.05
CA SER A 305 -9.99 -13.88 16.20
C SER A 305 -9.96 -13.09 14.89
N LEU A 306 -8.80 -12.61 14.51
CA LEU A 306 -8.57 -11.99 13.22
C LEU A 306 -7.85 -12.99 12.33
N VAL A 307 -8.49 -13.39 11.25
CA VAL A 307 -7.93 -14.30 10.25
C VAL A 307 -7.73 -13.49 8.98
N ASN A 308 -6.49 -13.45 8.51
CA ASN A 308 -6.24 -12.88 7.21
C ASN A 308 -6.58 -13.91 6.15
N SER A 309 -7.76 -13.78 5.52
CA SER A 309 -8.16 -14.66 4.46
C SER A 309 -7.67 -14.18 3.10
N LEU A 310 -6.36 -13.94 2.98
CA LEU A 310 -5.69 -13.72 1.70
C LEU A 310 -6.12 -14.74 0.65
N LEU A 311 -6.47 -15.91 1.13
CA LEU A 311 -6.60 -17.12 0.35
C LEU A 311 -8.04 -17.44 -0.05
N SER A 312 -9.03 -16.92 0.70
CA SER A 312 -10.38 -17.42 0.53
C SER A 312 -11.26 -16.62 -0.43
N ASN A 313 -10.96 -15.34 -0.68
CA ASN A 313 -11.89 -14.46 -1.40
C ASN A 313 -11.43 -13.96 -2.76
N ARG A 314 -10.14 -14.03 -3.08
CA ARG A 314 -9.60 -13.71 -4.41
C ARG A 314 -8.78 -14.83 -5.00
N GLY A 315 -8.70 -15.94 -4.29
CA GLY A 315 -8.12 -17.15 -4.82
C GLY A 315 -8.92 -17.59 -6.04
N VAL A 316 -8.25 -17.75 -7.14
CA VAL A 316 -8.83 -18.23 -8.38
C VAL A 316 -8.52 -19.70 -8.52
N GLU A 317 -9.49 -20.45 -8.97
CA GLU A 317 -9.20 -21.79 -9.46
C GLU A 317 -8.22 -21.66 -10.61
N PHE A 318 -7.06 -22.26 -10.44
CA PHE A 318 -6.05 -22.32 -11.49
C PHE A 318 -6.51 -23.34 -12.52
N THR A 319 -7.09 -22.84 -13.60
CA THR A 319 -7.73 -23.67 -14.63
C THR A 319 -6.73 -24.27 -15.59
N LYS A 320 -7.10 -25.39 -16.21
CA LYS A 320 -6.26 -26.05 -17.22
C LYS A 320 -6.10 -25.18 -18.44
N THR A 321 -4.93 -24.64 -18.64
CA THR A 321 -4.54 -23.84 -19.82
C THR A 321 -3.02 -23.69 -19.91
N VAL A 322 -2.56 -23.02 -20.94
CA VAL A 322 -1.18 -22.53 -21.05
C VAL A 322 -1.15 -21.11 -20.51
N TYR A 323 -0.27 -20.87 -19.59
CA TYR A 323 -0.02 -19.52 -19.06
C TYR A 323 1.32 -19.02 -19.59
N THR A 324 1.35 -17.79 -20.01
CA THR A 324 2.59 -17.15 -20.46
C THR A 324 2.71 -15.74 -19.88
N VAL A 325 3.95 -15.30 -19.76
CA VAL A 325 4.26 -13.92 -19.41
C VAL A 325 5.66 -13.56 -19.92
N ASN A 326 5.93 -12.28 -20.10
CA ASN A 326 7.31 -11.82 -20.31
C ASN A 326 8.13 -12.15 -19.06
N ALA A 327 9.33 -12.71 -19.24
CA ALA A 327 10.18 -13.14 -18.13
C ALA A 327 10.60 -12.00 -17.18
N LEU A 328 10.44 -10.74 -17.59
CA LEU A 328 10.60 -9.57 -16.74
C LEU A 328 9.66 -9.55 -15.53
N PHE A 329 8.52 -10.25 -15.61
CA PHE A 329 7.51 -10.29 -14.55
C PHE A 329 7.68 -11.48 -13.58
N ILE A 330 8.93 -11.92 -13.38
CA ILE A 330 9.30 -12.89 -12.34
C ILE A 330 10.23 -12.17 -11.38
N PHE A 331 9.82 -12.09 -10.12
CA PHE A 331 10.47 -11.27 -9.11
C PHE A 331 10.94 -12.12 -7.92
N ASP A 332 12.12 -11.76 -7.38
CA ASP A 332 12.66 -12.28 -6.14
C ASP A 332 11.97 -11.67 -4.89
N ASP A 333 12.46 -12.00 -3.72
CA ASP A 333 11.96 -11.50 -2.42
C ASP A 333 12.18 -10.00 -2.20
N GLN A 334 13.05 -9.38 -3.00
CA GLN A 334 13.32 -7.94 -3.01
C GLN A 334 12.65 -7.20 -4.18
N ARG A 335 11.82 -7.90 -4.94
CA ARG A 335 11.16 -7.41 -6.18
C ARG A 335 12.10 -7.05 -7.32
N ASN A 336 13.29 -7.59 -7.35
CA ASN A 336 14.12 -7.48 -8.52
C ASN A 336 13.67 -8.49 -9.58
N SER A 337 13.60 -8.07 -10.82
CA SER A 337 13.32 -8.97 -11.93
C SER A 337 14.47 -9.98 -12.12
N LEU A 338 14.14 -11.27 -12.12
CA LEU A 338 15.13 -12.31 -12.37
C LEU A 338 15.72 -12.23 -13.78
N GLN A 339 14.98 -11.67 -14.74
CA GLN A 339 15.42 -11.45 -16.11
C GLN A 339 16.41 -10.28 -16.23
N GLU A 340 16.29 -9.23 -15.42
CA GLU A 340 17.16 -8.05 -15.53
C GLU A 340 18.46 -8.19 -14.74
N THR A 341 18.36 -8.64 -13.51
CA THR A 341 19.50 -8.65 -12.57
C THR A 341 19.72 -9.99 -11.88
N GLY A 342 18.76 -10.91 -11.99
CA GLY A 342 18.74 -12.17 -11.25
C GLY A 342 19.29 -13.37 -12.01
N SER A 343 18.86 -14.55 -11.60
CA SER A 343 19.37 -15.84 -12.06
C SER A 343 19.06 -16.14 -13.52
N ILE A 344 17.94 -15.63 -14.06
CA ILE A 344 17.60 -15.83 -15.46
C ILE A 344 18.61 -15.11 -16.34
N ALA A 345 18.88 -13.82 -16.07
CA ALA A 345 19.86 -13.04 -16.82
C ALA A 345 21.24 -13.68 -16.84
N GLN A 346 21.64 -14.26 -15.71
CA GLN A 346 22.99 -14.80 -15.53
C GLN A 346 23.15 -16.23 -16.11
N LYS A 347 22.13 -17.07 -15.97
CA LYS A 347 22.24 -18.50 -16.25
C LYS A 347 21.57 -18.92 -17.57
N LEU A 348 20.56 -18.17 -18.00
CA LEU A 348 19.80 -18.47 -19.22
C LEU A 348 19.59 -17.18 -20.06
N PRO A 349 20.69 -16.55 -20.53
CA PRO A 349 20.59 -15.34 -21.34
C PRO A 349 19.83 -15.61 -22.63
N GLY A 350 19.11 -14.62 -23.15
CA GLY A 350 18.24 -14.77 -24.33
C GLY A 350 16.86 -15.35 -24.00
N THR A 351 16.44 -15.30 -22.74
CA THR A 351 15.07 -15.62 -22.33
C THR A 351 14.17 -14.41 -22.56
N SER A 352 13.08 -14.58 -23.29
CA SER A 352 12.06 -13.54 -23.54
C SER A 352 10.78 -13.76 -22.75
N GLY A 353 10.45 -15.02 -22.44
CA GLY A 353 9.20 -15.37 -21.79
C GLY A 353 9.33 -16.47 -20.76
N PHE A 354 8.31 -16.55 -19.91
CA PHE A 354 8.09 -17.66 -19.00
C PHE A 354 6.79 -18.37 -19.41
N VAL A 355 6.80 -19.68 -19.38
CA VAL A 355 5.66 -20.52 -19.74
C VAL A 355 5.35 -21.54 -18.65
N PHE A 356 4.06 -21.70 -18.39
CA PHE A 356 3.54 -22.64 -17.41
C PHE A 356 2.42 -23.46 -18.06
N PHE A 357 2.70 -24.71 -18.36
CA PHE A 357 1.71 -25.65 -18.90
C PHE A 357 0.97 -26.33 -17.76
N TYR A 358 -0.33 -26.19 -17.73
CA TYR A 358 -1.16 -26.76 -16.68
C TYR A 358 -2.30 -27.61 -17.27
N GLY A 359 -2.01 -28.89 -17.47
CA GLY A 359 -2.99 -29.87 -17.89
C GLY A 359 -3.49 -29.73 -19.34
N VAL A 360 -2.75 -29.06 -20.21
CA VAL A 360 -3.10 -28.86 -21.63
C VAL A 360 -1.96 -29.35 -22.54
N GLN A 361 -2.33 -30.13 -23.53
CA GLN A 361 -1.40 -30.61 -24.56
C GLN A 361 -1.26 -29.55 -25.64
N LEU A 362 -0.02 -29.18 -25.93
CA LEU A 362 0.31 -28.42 -27.14
C LEU A 362 0.27 -29.32 -28.41
N ASN A 363 0.39 -28.64 -29.56
CA ASN A 363 0.56 -29.32 -30.84
C ASN A 363 1.87 -30.13 -30.90
N ASP A 364 2.85 -29.81 -30.05
CA ASP A 364 4.06 -30.60 -29.87
C ASP A 364 3.86 -31.63 -28.73
N PRO A 365 3.71 -32.92 -29.06
CA PRO A 365 3.48 -33.96 -28.07
C PRO A 365 4.70 -34.26 -27.20
N THR A 366 5.87 -33.73 -27.52
CA THR A 366 7.10 -33.92 -26.73
C THR A 366 7.10 -33.06 -25.47
N ILE A 367 6.31 -31.94 -25.43
CA ILE A 367 6.19 -31.08 -24.28
C ILE A 367 5.16 -31.67 -23.33
N PRO A 368 5.51 -31.96 -22.06
CA PRO A 368 4.57 -32.50 -21.07
C PRO A 368 3.47 -31.52 -20.74
N ILE A 369 2.27 -32.07 -20.51
CA ILE A 369 1.08 -31.28 -20.14
C ILE A 369 1.20 -30.56 -18.76
N TYR A 370 2.18 -30.96 -17.97
CA TYR A 370 2.55 -30.31 -16.72
C TYR A 370 4.03 -30.00 -16.73
N SER A 371 4.37 -28.84 -17.24
CA SER A 371 5.75 -28.38 -17.30
C SER A 371 5.85 -26.87 -17.13
N VAL A 372 7.00 -26.40 -16.69
CA VAL A 372 7.29 -24.99 -16.46
C VAL A 372 8.68 -24.66 -16.99
N GLY A 373 8.83 -23.48 -17.55
CA GLY A 373 10.13 -23.05 -18.04
C GLY A 373 10.07 -21.76 -18.84
N PHE A 374 10.90 -21.68 -19.88
CA PHE A 374 11.21 -20.42 -20.53
C PHE A 374 11.02 -20.49 -22.04
N ILE A 375 10.65 -19.36 -22.61
CA ILE A 375 10.62 -19.10 -24.04
C ILE A 375 11.87 -18.28 -24.35
N MET A 376 12.66 -18.74 -25.29
CA MET A 376 13.87 -18.06 -25.72
C MET A 376 13.56 -16.97 -26.76
N ASP A 377 14.50 -16.07 -27.01
CA ASP A 377 14.35 -14.97 -27.99
C ASP A 377 14.09 -15.47 -29.43
N ASP A 378 14.55 -16.67 -29.76
CA ASP A 378 14.30 -17.34 -31.04
C ASP A 378 12.98 -18.11 -31.11
N GLY A 379 12.19 -18.07 -29.99
CA GLY A 379 10.91 -18.74 -29.86
C GLY A 379 10.99 -20.20 -29.41
N GLU A 380 12.19 -20.73 -29.14
CA GLU A 380 12.35 -22.06 -28.61
C GLU A 380 11.88 -22.18 -27.17
N ILE A 381 11.36 -23.34 -26.78
CA ILE A 381 10.79 -23.60 -25.46
C ILE A 381 11.64 -24.60 -24.71
N TYR A 382 12.08 -24.24 -23.53
CA TYR A 382 12.85 -25.06 -22.61
C TYR A 382 12.10 -25.24 -21.33
N VAL A 383 11.65 -26.45 -21.00
CA VAL A 383 10.79 -26.69 -19.83
C VAL A 383 11.27 -27.87 -19.00
N ARG A 384 10.92 -27.81 -17.73
CA ARG A 384 11.07 -28.88 -16.76
C ARG A 384 9.69 -29.42 -16.38
N GLU A 385 9.55 -30.74 -16.33
CA GLU A 385 8.32 -31.41 -15.93
C GLU A 385 8.10 -31.26 -14.42
N TYR A 386 6.83 -31.18 -14.02
CA TYR A 386 6.41 -31.21 -12.62
C TYR A 386 5.17 -32.08 -12.42
N GLN A 387 4.99 -32.55 -11.18
CA GLN A 387 3.77 -33.20 -10.75
C GLN A 387 2.88 -32.20 -10.00
N PRO A 388 1.67 -31.90 -10.50
CA PRO A 388 0.76 -31.02 -9.81
C PRO A 388 0.10 -31.73 -8.63
N THR A 389 -0.05 -31.00 -7.54
CA THR A 389 -0.88 -31.41 -6.40
C THR A 389 -1.73 -30.22 -6.01
N THR A 390 -3.03 -30.31 -6.17
CA THR A 390 -3.96 -29.25 -5.73
C THR A 390 -4.38 -29.54 -4.30
N THR A 391 -4.08 -28.62 -3.40
CA THR A 391 -4.41 -28.75 -1.98
C THR A 391 -5.58 -27.87 -1.58
N ALA A 392 -5.85 -26.77 -2.29
CA ALA A 392 -7.01 -25.88 -2.13
C ALA A 392 -7.28 -25.15 -3.45
N VAL A 393 -8.44 -24.50 -3.56
CA VAL A 393 -8.90 -23.84 -4.79
C VAL A 393 -7.92 -22.78 -5.31
N ASN A 394 -7.23 -22.10 -4.41
CA ASN A 394 -6.31 -20.99 -4.70
C ASN A 394 -4.85 -21.32 -4.42
N LEU A 395 -4.55 -22.56 -4.09
CA LEU A 395 -3.21 -23.01 -3.79
C LEU A 395 -2.72 -23.97 -4.88
N VAL A 396 -1.71 -23.56 -5.59
CA VAL A 396 -1.02 -24.38 -6.60
C VAL A 396 0.22 -24.97 -5.97
N LYS A 397 0.23 -26.29 -5.83
CA LYS A 397 1.40 -27.04 -5.38
C LYS A 397 1.98 -27.81 -6.53
N ILE A 398 3.27 -27.65 -6.73
CA ILE A 398 4.02 -28.41 -7.74
C ILE A 398 5.21 -29.11 -7.10
N SER A 399 5.53 -30.29 -7.63
CA SER A 399 6.75 -31.02 -7.31
C SER A 399 7.56 -31.16 -8.58
N LEU A 400 8.68 -30.44 -8.68
CA LEU A 400 9.55 -30.47 -9.84
C LEU A 400 10.18 -31.86 -9.99
N LEU A 401 10.19 -32.35 -11.22
CA LEU A 401 10.85 -33.61 -11.61
C LEU A 401 12.21 -33.30 -12.25
N ASP A 402 13.12 -34.26 -12.27
CA ASP A 402 14.40 -34.15 -12.99
C ASP A 402 14.24 -34.64 -14.45
N GLN A 403 13.23 -34.08 -15.15
CA GLN A 403 12.91 -34.39 -16.55
C GLN A 403 12.77 -33.07 -17.31
N TYR A 404 13.53 -32.94 -18.38
CA TYR A 404 13.70 -31.71 -19.15
C TYR A 404 13.36 -31.96 -20.63
N TYR A 405 12.68 -30.99 -21.24
CA TYR A 405 12.22 -31.06 -22.62
C TYR A 405 12.52 -29.74 -23.34
N TYR A 406 12.88 -29.87 -24.58
CA TYR A 406 13.33 -28.77 -25.42
C TYR A 406 12.68 -28.88 -26.79
N SER A 407 12.18 -27.78 -27.34
CA SER A 407 11.66 -27.75 -28.72
C SER A 407 12.77 -27.84 -29.79
N ALA A 408 14.00 -27.46 -29.38
CA ALA A 408 15.21 -27.61 -30.23
C ALA A 408 16.40 -28.07 -29.36
N THR A 409 17.51 -28.43 -30.00
CA THR A 409 18.72 -28.79 -29.24
C THR A 409 19.30 -27.63 -28.50
N PRO A 410 19.29 -27.64 -27.15
CA PRO A 410 19.73 -26.50 -26.36
C PRO A 410 21.26 -26.39 -26.31
N PRO A 411 21.82 -25.22 -26.00
CA PRO A 411 23.22 -25.05 -25.68
C PRO A 411 23.66 -25.93 -24.51
N ALA A 412 24.96 -26.24 -24.45
CA ALA A 412 25.51 -26.98 -23.32
C ALA A 412 25.32 -26.23 -22.02
N GLY A 413 24.88 -26.91 -20.96
CA GLY A 413 24.60 -26.32 -19.64
C GLY A 413 23.18 -25.81 -19.43
N THR A 414 22.33 -25.77 -20.45
CA THR A 414 20.92 -25.33 -20.34
C THR A 414 20.13 -26.14 -19.33
N GLU A 415 20.33 -27.46 -19.26
CA GLU A 415 19.63 -28.29 -18.27
C GLU A 415 19.95 -27.89 -16.83
N LEU A 416 21.22 -27.66 -16.53
CA LEU A 416 21.63 -27.22 -15.21
C LEU A 416 21.07 -25.82 -14.88
N ALA A 417 21.13 -24.88 -15.84
CA ALA A 417 20.57 -23.57 -15.69
C ALA A 417 19.05 -23.61 -15.43
N LEU A 418 18.33 -24.39 -16.24
CA LEU A 418 16.88 -24.57 -16.08
C LEU A 418 16.54 -25.17 -14.71
N LYS A 419 17.33 -26.18 -14.29
CA LYS A 419 17.18 -26.79 -12.97
C LYS A 419 17.36 -25.76 -11.86
N GLU A 420 18.46 -25.04 -11.85
CA GLU A 420 18.80 -24.09 -10.80
C GLU A 420 17.79 -22.94 -10.70
N ILE A 421 17.37 -22.39 -11.85
CA ILE A 421 16.39 -21.29 -11.86
C ILE A 421 15.01 -21.78 -11.40
N THR A 422 14.56 -22.94 -11.89
CA THR A 422 13.26 -23.47 -11.47
C THR A 422 13.25 -23.93 -10.01
N ASP A 423 14.34 -24.52 -9.50
CA ASP A 423 14.48 -24.85 -8.09
C ASP A 423 14.44 -23.59 -7.21
N GLU A 424 15.04 -22.49 -7.65
CA GLU A 424 15.00 -21.20 -6.98
C GLU A 424 13.59 -20.60 -6.91
N ILE A 425 12.91 -20.48 -8.06
CA ILE A 425 11.55 -19.91 -8.15
C ILE A 425 10.56 -20.75 -7.35
N PHE A 426 10.64 -22.07 -7.46
CA PHE A 426 9.68 -23.01 -6.89
C PHE A 426 10.12 -23.64 -5.56
N ALA A 427 11.11 -23.05 -4.89
CA ALA A 427 11.51 -23.48 -3.55
C ALA A 427 10.32 -23.45 -2.58
N GLY A 428 10.04 -24.59 -1.91
CA GLY A 428 8.85 -24.75 -1.08
C GLY A 428 7.61 -25.27 -1.80
N GLY A 429 7.54 -25.16 -3.13
CA GLY A 429 6.55 -25.84 -4.00
C GLY A 429 5.10 -25.40 -3.90
N GLU A 430 4.77 -24.41 -3.08
CA GLU A 430 3.39 -23.95 -2.86
C GLU A 430 3.26 -22.45 -3.21
N PHE A 431 2.27 -22.15 -4.07
CA PHE A 431 1.98 -20.80 -4.53
C PHE A 431 0.51 -20.48 -4.33
N TYR A 432 0.27 -19.28 -3.83
CA TYR A 432 -1.07 -18.72 -3.83
C TYR A 432 -1.35 -18.02 -5.16
N ALA A 433 -2.50 -18.33 -5.75
CA ALA A 433 -2.94 -17.72 -6.99
C ALA A 433 -4.00 -16.63 -6.73
N PHE A 434 -3.78 -15.44 -7.27
CA PHE A 434 -4.69 -14.30 -7.17
C PHE A 434 -5.10 -13.84 -8.56
N ASP A 435 -6.36 -13.43 -8.70
CA ASP A 435 -6.87 -12.77 -9.90
C ASP A 435 -6.63 -11.26 -9.79
N LEU A 436 -5.90 -10.71 -10.75
CA LEU A 436 -5.67 -9.26 -10.85
C LEU A 436 -6.37 -8.77 -12.12
N PRO A 437 -7.57 -8.17 -12.01
CA PRO A 437 -8.22 -7.59 -13.16
C PRO A 437 -7.44 -6.34 -13.63
N GLN A 438 -6.82 -6.42 -14.79
CA GLN A 438 -6.16 -5.29 -15.43
C GLN A 438 -6.77 -5.03 -16.80
N ASN A 439 -7.49 -3.93 -16.95
CA ASN A 439 -8.00 -3.42 -18.25
C ASN A 439 -8.70 -4.47 -19.12
N GLY A 440 -9.46 -5.38 -18.51
CA GLY A 440 -10.16 -6.46 -19.21
C GLY A 440 -9.32 -7.68 -19.57
N ILE A 441 -8.04 -7.70 -19.21
CA ILE A 441 -7.16 -8.88 -19.33
C ILE A 441 -7.13 -9.58 -17.99
N LYS A 442 -7.33 -10.91 -18.02
CA LYS A 442 -7.21 -11.74 -16.83
C LYS A 442 -5.73 -12.01 -16.58
N VAL A 443 -5.23 -11.51 -15.45
CA VAL A 443 -3.84 -11.74 -15.00
C VAL A 443 -3.90 -12.53 -13.69
N TYR A 444 -3.12 -13.58 -13.58
CA TYR A 444 -2.92 -14.32 -12.35
C TYR A 444 -1.58 -13.90 -11.72
N ARG A 445 -1.61 -13.56 -10.45
CA ARG A 445 -0.41 -13.41 -9.65
C ARG A 445 -0.21 -14.68 -8.84
N LEU A 446 0.94 -15.30 -8.95
CA LEU A 446 1.35 -16.41 -8.11
C LEU A 446 2.41 -15.91 -7.13
N TYR A 447 2.20 -16.22 -5.86
CA TYR A 447 3.07 -15.82 -4.78
C TYR A 447 3.43 -17.01 -3.90
N ASN A 448 4.72 -17.18 -3.63
CA ASN A 448 5.24 -18.18 -2.71
C ASN A 448 5.55 -17.55 -1.36
N PRO A 449 4.84 -17.91 -0.29
CA PRO A 449 5.06 -17.31 1.03
C PRO A 449 6.39 -17.70 1.68
N CYS A 450 7.03 -18.77 1.18
CA CYS A 450 8.24 -19.30 1.78
C CYS A 450 9.50 -18.60 1.31
N ASN A 451 9.65 -18.42 0.01
CA ASN A 451 10.78 -17.71 -0.58
C ASN A 451 10.44 -16.28 -0.99
N LYS A 452 9.17 -15.86 -0.85
CA LYS A 452 8.63 -14.55 -1.22
C LYS A 452 8.73 -14.22 -2.71
N TYR A 453 8.99 -15.21 -3.54
CA TYR A 453 8.99 -15.04 -5.00
C TYR A 453 7.58 -14.86 -5.53
N GLU A 454 7.46 -14.04 -6.54
CA GLU A 454 6.20 -13.80 -7.22
C GLU A 454 6.37 -13.74 -8.73
N PHE A 455 5.34 -14.16 -9.44
CA PHE A 455 5.28 -14.03 -10.88
C PHE A 455 3.84 -13.87 -11.37
N PHE A 456 3.69 -13.22 -12.50
CA PHE A 456 2.41 -12.94 -13.11
C PHE A 456 2.22 -13.85 -14.33
N LEU A 457 1.00 -14.33 -14.53
CA LEU A 457 0.67 -15.22 -15.62
C LEU A 457 -0.58 -14.75 -16.35
N ILE A 458 -0.58 -14.84 -17.67
CA ILE A 458 -1.72 -14.56 -18.53
C ILE A 458 -2.16 -15.89 -19.16
N PRO A 459 -3.44 -16.29 -19.02
CA PRO A 459 -3.98 -17.47 -19.67
C PRO A 459 -4.09 -17.23 -21.18
N ASN A 460 -3.65 -18.19 -21.98
CA ASN A 460 -3.76 -18.21 -23.44
C ASN A 460 -5.00 -18.97 -23.89
#